data_567934d325b4bc83ef3c42aa1e931e42
#
_entry.id   567934d325b4bc83ef3c42aa1e931e42
#
_cell.length_a   1.000
_cell.length_b   1.000
_cell.length_c   1.000
_cell.angle_alpha   90.00
_cell.angle_beta   90.00
_cell.angle_gamma   90.00
#
_symmetry.space_group_name_H-M   'P 1'
#
loop_
_entity.id
_entity.type
_entity.pdbx_description
1 polymer ?
#
loop_
_entity_poly.entity_id
_entity_poly.type
_entity_poly.pdbx_seq_one_letter_code
_entity_poly.pdbx_strand_id
1 'polypeptide(L)' 'MMHKYEIIIYWSNDDQAFIAEVPELPGCMAHGNSPDGALKNCKDAIDLWLDTAKEFGRDIPEPKGRRLQYA' A
#
# COMPACT_ATOMS: atom_id res chain seq x y z
N MET A 1 -1.86 -11.56 -7.74
CA MET A 1 -2.41 -10.48 -8.57
C MET A 1 -1.49 -9.27 -8.56
N MET A 2 -1.34 -8.62 -9.70
CA MET A 2 -0.49 -7.44 -9.81
C MET A 2 -1.30 -6.18 -9.51
N HIS A 3 -0.80 -5.37 -8.58
CA HIS A 3 -1.42 -4.09 -8.26
C HIS A 3 -0.61 -2.96 -8.86
N LYS A 4 -1.30 -1.95 -9.33
CA LYS A 4 -0.66 -0.79 -9.98
C LYS A 4 -0.62 0.44 -9.08
N TYR A 5 -0.98 0.28 -7.83
CA TYR A 5 -0.90 1.37 -6.87
C TYR A 5 0.54 1.65 -6.50
N GLU A 6 0.84 2.89 -6.23
CA GLU A 6 2.15 3.27 -5.75
C GLU A 6 2.38 2.73 -4.36
N ILE A 7 3.57 2.20 -4.12
CA ILE A 7 3.96 1.71 -2.80
C ILE A 7 5.24 2.43 -2.40
N ILE A 8 5.23 3.05 -1.23
CA ILE A 8 6.39 3.75 -0.68
C ILE A 8 6.96 2.93 0.45
N ILE A 9 8.24 2.59 0.37
CA ILE A 9 8.91 1.79 1.39
C ILE A 9 9.97 2.64 2.07
N TYR A 10 9.96 2.64 3.40
CA TYR A 10 10.94 3.40 4.18
C TYR A 10 11.21 2.73 5.52
N TRP A 11 12.32 3.12 6.13
CA TRP A 11 12.67 2.63 7.46
C TRP A 11 12.01 3.52 8.51
N SER A 12 11.40 2.89 9.50
CA SER A 12 10.78 3.61 10.61
C SER A 12 11.59 3.37 11.89
N ASN A 13 12.18 4.44 12.41
CA ASN A 13 12.91 4.34 13.67
C ASN A 13 11.97 4.05 14.84
N ASP A 14 10.79 4.60 14.81
CA ASP A 14 9.83 4.40 15.89
C ASP A 14 9.37 2.96 15.96
N ASP A 15 9.18 2.34 14.82
CA ASP A 15 8.69 0.96 14.74
C ASP A 15 9.81 -0.07 14.66
N GLN A 16 11.04 0.39 14.43
CA GLN A 16 12.18 -0.51 14.23
C GLN A 16 11.90 -1.53 13.15
N ALA A 17 11.33 -1.05 12.05
CA ALA A 17 10.92 -1.91 10.96
C ALA A 17 10.83 -1.12 9.66
N PHE A 18 10.83 -1.83 8.55
CA PHE A 18 10.53 -1.22 7.27
C PHE A 18 9.02 -1.12 7.13
N ILE A 19 8.57 0.02 6.61
CA ILE A 19 7.16 0.29 6.39
C ILE A 19 6.93 0.38 4.89
N ALA A 20 5.83 -0.19 4.44
CA ALA A 20 5.36 -0.03 3.06
C ALA A 20 3.96 0.54 3.14
N GLU A 21 3.73 1.65 2.49
CA GLU A 21 2.42 2.27 2.52
C GLU A 21 1.93 2.60 1.12
N VAL A 22 0.62 2.62 0.96
CA VAL A 22 -0.03 2.89 -0.32
C VAL A 22 -0.78 4.21 -0.18
N PRO A 23 -0.20 5.32 -0.67
CA PRO A 23 -0.82 6.65 -0.49
C PRO A 23 -2.22 6.75 -1.07
N GLU A 24 -2.48 6.01 -2.15
CA GLU A 24 -3.77 6.09 -2.84
C GLU A 24 -4.89 5.33 -2.13
N LEU A 25 -4.53 4.45 -1.21
CA LEU A 25 -5.51 3.67 -0.43
C LEU A 25 -5.37 4.08 1.03
N PRO A 26 -6.26 4.95 1.53
CA PRO A 26 -6.13 5.48 2.89
C PRO A 26 -6.05 4.38 3.95
N GLY A 27 -5.02 4.45 4.78
CA GLY A 27 -4.82 3.50 5.84
C GLY A 27 -4.19 2.17 5.42
N CYS A 28 -3.89 2.01 4.14
CA CYS A 28 -3.30 0.77 3.65
C CYS A 28 -1.79 0.81 3.83
N MET A 29 -1.28 0.02 4.76
CA MET A 29 0.15 -0.05 5.03
C MET A 29 0.49 -1.38 5.69
N ALA A 30 1.77 -1.71 5.66
CA ALA A 30 2.27 -2.94 6.26
C ALA A 30 3.71 -2.72 6.68
N HIS A 31 4.25 -3.64 7.44
CA HIS A 31 5.64 -3.55 7.86
C HIS A 31 6.33 -4.90 7.70
N GLY A 32 7.64 -4.90 7.77
CA GLY A 32 8.42 -6.11 7.66
C GLY A 32 9.84 -5.89 8.14
N ASN A 33 10.59 -6.98 8.26
CA ASN A 33 11.98 -6.93 8.72
C ASN A 33 12.94 -6.55 7.60
N SER A 34 12.46 -6.50 6.39
CA SER A 34 13.25 -6.12 5.22
C SER A 34 12.35 -5.36 4.26
N PRO A 35 12.93 -4.62 3.30
CA PRO A 35 12.12 -3.97 2.27
C PRO A 35 11.27 -4.96 1.50
N ASP A 36 11.83 -6.12 1.15
CA ASP A 36 11.09 -7.15 0.44
C ASP A 36 9.94 -7.71 1.29
N GLY A 37 10.19 -7.91 2.58
CA GLY A 37 9.16 -8.38 3.49
C GLY A 37 8.03 -7.38 3.64
N ALA A 38 8.38 -6.09 3.77
CA ALA A 38 7.38 -5.05 3.87
C ALA A 38 6.54 -4.97 2.59
N LEU A 39 7.21 -5.11 1.43
CA LEU A 39 6.50 -5.09 0.15
C LEU A 39 5.52 -6.25 0.04
N LYS A 40 5.97 -7.45 0.38
CA LYS A 40 5.11 -8.63 0.32
C LYS A 40 3.89 -8.45 1.21
N ASN A 41 4.11 -8.01 2.45
CA ASN A 41 3.01 -7.81 3.38
C ASN A 41 2.07 -6.71 2.91
N CYS A 42 2.61 -5.70 2.24
CA CYS A 42 1.81 -4.61 1.71
C CYS A 42 0.88 -5.09 0.59
N LYS A 43 1.36 -6.00 -0.25
CA LYS A 43 0.52 -6.57 -1.31
C LYS A 43 -0.68 -7.30 -0.72
N ASP A 44 -0.46 -8.03 0.37
CA ASP A 44 -1.56 -8.70 1.07
C ASP A 44 -2.51 -7.67 1.68
N ALA A 45 -1.97 -6.58 2.20
CA ALA A 45 -2.79 -5.51 2.76
C ALA A 45 -3.65 -4.84 1.69
N ILE A 46 -3.12 -4.67 0.49
CA ILE A 46 -3.88 -4.12 -0.63
C ILE A 46 -5.05 -5.05 -0.97
N ASP A 47 -4.78 -6.34 -1.05
CA ASP A 47 -5.85 -7.31 -1.35
C ASP A 47 -6.96 -7.22 -0.32
N LEU A 48 -6.60 -7.18 0.95
CA LEU A 48 -7.58 -7.06 2.02
C LEU A 48 -8.34 -5.74 1.95
N TRP A 49 -7.63 -4.65 1.68
CA TRP A 49 -8.25 -3.33 1.58
C TRP A 49 -9.30 -3.31 0.46
N LEU A 50 -8.93 -3.88 -0.70
CA LEU A 50 -9.83 -3.90 -1.85
C LEU A 50 -11.04 -4.79 -1.60
N ASP A 51 -10.83 -5.95 -0.99
CA ASP A 51 -11.93 -6.85 -0.66
C ASP A 51 -12.89 -6.21 0.33
N THR A 52 -12.35 -5.52 1.33
CA THR A 52 -13.18 -4.83 2.32
C THR A 52 -13.96 -3.69 1.67
N ALA A 53 -13.32 -2.94 0.78
CA ALA A 53 -14.00 -1.85 0.10
C ALA A 53 -15.17 -2.35 -0.75
N LYS A 54 -14.97 -3.47 -1.45
CA LYS A 54 -16.03 -4.07 -2.24
C LYS A 54 -17.19 -4.54 -1.37
N GLU A 55 -16.85 -5.15 -0.24
CA GLU A 55 -17.87 -5.68 0.67
C GLU A 55 -18.75 -4.57 1.22
N PHE A 56 -18.17 -3.42 1.52
CA PHE A 56 -18.93 -2.30 2.08
C PHE A 56 -19.36 -1.27 1.04
N GLY A 57 -19.15 -1.55 -0.22
CA GLY A 57 -19.57 -0.65 -1.29
C GLY A 57 -18.83 0.67 -1.34
N ARG A 58 -17.59 0.69 -0.86
CA ARG A 58 -16.78 1.90 -0.88
C ARG A 58 -16.17 2.12 -2.25
N ASP A 59 -15.90 3.37 -2.56
CA ASP A 59 -15.20 3.72 -3.78
C ASP A 59 -13.77 3.19 -3.71
N ILE A 60 -13.33 2.61 -4.82
CA ILE A 60 -11.96 2.11 -4.94
C ILE A 60 -11.22 3.05 -5.86
N PRO A 61 -10.20 3.76 -5.33
CA PRO A 61 -9.42 4.67 -6.18
C PRO A 61 -8.68 3.91 -7.27
N GLU A 62 -8.61 4.48 -8.44
CA GLU A 62 -7.85 3.89 -9.52
C GLU A 62 -6.37 4.22 -9.37
N PRO A 63 -5.48 3.28 -9.70
CA PRO A 63 -4.05 3.57 -9.68
C PRO A 63 -3.71 4.66 -10.66
N LYS A 64 -2.95 5.64 -10.22
CA LYS A 64 -2.60 6.77 -11.05
C LYS A 64 -1.39 6.52 -11.94
N GLY A 65 -0.63 5.49 -11.63
CA GLY A 65 0.50 5.10 -12.44
C GLY A 65 1.77 5.87 -12.17
N ARG A 66 1.68 7.16 -11.95
CA ARG A 66 2.85 7.98 -11.68
C ARG A 66 2.57 8.94 -10.54
N ARG A 67 3.50 8.96 -9.60
CA ARG A 67 3.38 9.81 -8.44
C ARG A 67 3.40 11.29 -8.79
N LEU A 68 4.29 11.67 -9.68
CA LEU A 68 4.49 13.08 -10.03
C LEU A 68 3.75 13.45 -11.30
N GLN A 69 2.58 12.94 -11.46
CA GLN A 69 1.75 13.17 -12.62
C GLN A 69 0.90 14.42 -12.41
N TYR A 70 1.50 15.59 -12.54
CA TYR A 70 0.76 16.83 -12.41
C TYR A 70 1.52 17.96 -13.08
N ALA A 71 0.83 18.99 -13.33
CA ALA A 71 1.43 20.14 -13.95
C ALA A 71 2.32 20.91 -12.98
#